data_3703006f454d73ca3a71c7a454a9cafa
#
_entry.id   3703006f454d73ca3a71c7a454a9cafa
#
_cell.length_a   1.000
_cell.length_b   1.000
_cell.length_c   1.000
_cell.angle_alpha   90.00
_cell.angle_beta   90.00
_cell.angle_gamma   90.00
#
_symmetry.space_group_name_H-M   'P 1'
#
loop_
_entity.id
_entity.type
_entity.pdbx_description
1 polymer ?
#
loop_
_entity_poly.entity_id
_entity_poly.type
_entity_poly.pdbx_seq_one_letter_code
_entity_poly.pdbx_strand_id
1 'polypeptide(L)'
;PKIDESKIALIGGSRGGELVLNLASRFDHFNAVIAMSTSNVSFPAITWSSNTSSWTCKGEEIPYVPAPLKTILPALKGDLYTAHKMMLEDKEASKKAEIQVENINGAILILSGKNDDQWPASEMSDQLIKRLKSKDFKYYNKHIKLDGGHIAPLEHFNLVYDFLDKCLPTEVTKPVANTVYN
;
A
#
# COMPACT_ATOMS: atom_id res chain seq x y z
N PRO A 1 10.42 -21.45 16.29
CA PRO A 1 9.11 -20.82 16.20
C PRO A 1 8.40 -21.38 14.97
N LYS A 2 7.14 -21.79 15.13
CA LYS A 2 6.32 -22.20 13.98
C LYS A 2 5.68 -20.96 13.41
N ILE A 3 5.73 -20.79 12.08
CA ILE A 3 4.98 -19.76 11.37
C ILE A 3 3.54 -20.23 11.26
N ASP A 4 2.59 -19.35 11.57
CA ASP A 4 1.17 -19.58 11.32
C ASP A 4 0.84 -19.05 9.93
N GLU A 5 0.79 -19.95 8.95
CA GLU A 5 0.49 -19.61 7.55
C GLU A 5 -0.92 -19.05 7.33
N SER A 6 -1.81 -19.20 8.31
CA SER A 6 -3.15 -18.61 8.29
C SER A 6 -3.17 -17.15 8.76
N LYS A 7 -2.03 -16.58 9.17
CA LYS A 7 -1.91 -15.23 9.73
C LYS A 7 -0.76 -14.45 9.11
N ILE A 8 -0.75 -14.35 7.79
CA ILE A 8 0.29 -13.62 7.06
C ILE A 8 -0.19 -12.20 6.76
N ALA A 9 0.61 -11.22 7.20
CA ALA A 9 0.41 -9.82 6.86
C ALA A 9 1.51 -9.29 5.92
N LEU A 10 1.14 -8.40 5.01
CA LEU A 10 2.06 -7.61 4.21
C LEU A 10 2.15 -6.19 4.76
N ILE A 11 3.35 -5.65 4.81
CA ILE A 11 3.60 -4.24 5.14
C ILE A 11 4.55 -3.62 4.12
N GLY A 12 4.22 -2.42 3.64
CA GLY A 12 5.06 -1.69 2.70
C GLY A 12 4.83 -0.19 2.76
N GLY A 13 5.90 0.58 2.52
CA GLY A 13 5.84 2.04 2.46
C GLY A 13 6.19 2.55 1.06
N SER A 14 5.63 3.69 0.65
CA SER A 14 5.89 4.33 -0.63
C SER A 14 5.64 3.34 -1.79
N ARG A 15 6.63 3.10 -2.65
CA ARG A 15 6.55 2.07 -3.71
C ARG A 15 6.32 0.66 -3.14
N GLY A 16 6.83 0.36 -1.95
CA GLY A 16 6.51 -0.88 -1.25
C GLY A 16 5.04 -0.98 -0.84
N GLY A 17 4.39 0.15 -0.53
CA GLY A 17 2.95 0.24 -0.29
C GLY A 17 2.14 -0.11 -1.55
N GLU A 18 2.56 0.42 -2.72
CA GLU A 18 2.02 0.04 -4.02
C GLU A 18 2.19 -1.46 -4.29
N LEU A 19 3.40 -2.01 -3.99
CA LEU A 19 3.69 -3.43 -4.18
C LEU A 19 2.78 -4.33 -3.34
N VAL A 20 2.65 -4.07 -2.04
CA VAL A 20 1.86 -4.94 -1.16
C VAL A 20 0.38 -4.94 -1.52
N LEU A 21 -0.17 -3.81 -1.97
CA LEU A 21 -1.53 -3.74 -2.49
C LEU A 21 -1.66 -4.54 -3.79
N ASN A 22 -0.69 -4.43 -4.70
CA ASN A 22 -0.66 -5.20 -5.94
C ASN A 22 -0.53 -6.71 -5.70
N LEU A 23 0.30 -7.13 -4.75
CA LEU A 23 0.45 -8.54 -4.37
C LEU A 23 -0.85 -9.09 -3.78
N ALA A 24 -1.38 -8.42 -2.75
CA ALA A 24 -2.57 -8.90 -2.06
C ALA A 24 -3.83 -8.89 -2.94
N SER A 25 -3.92 -8.00 -3.94
CA SER A 25 -5.04 -8.00 -4.90
C SER A 25 -4.99 -9.13 -5.93
N ARG A 26 -3.85 -9.84 -6.05
CA ARG A 26 -3.61 -10.93 -7.01
C ARG A 26 -3.42 -12.30 -6.38
N PHE A 27 -3.08 -12.33 -5.09
CA PHE A 27 -2.81 -13.57 -4.35
C PHE A 27 -3.60 -13.54 -3.05
N ASP A 28 -4.31 -14.61 -2.73
CA ASP A 28 -5.27 -14.73 -1.62
C ASP A 28 -4.67 -15.21 -0.29
N HIS A 29 -3.34 -15.33 -0.22
CA HIS A 29 -2.62 -15.87 0.94
C HIS A 29 -2.44 -14.86 2.09
N PHE A 30 -2.86 -13.60 1.91
CA PHE A 30 -2.59 -12.53 2.86
C PHE A 30 -3.86 -12.11 3.60
N ASN A 31 -3.79 -12.17 4.94
CA ASN A 31 -4.92 -11.91 5.82
C ASN A 31 -4.99 -10.45 6.28
N ALA A 32 -3.89 -9.71 6.14
CA ALA A 32 -3.82 -8.29 6.41
C ALA A 32 -2.81 -7.58 5.50
N VAL A 33 -3.10 -6.33 5.15
CA VAL A 33 -2.23 -5.48 4.34
C VAL A 33 -2.10 -4.12 4.99
N ILE A 34 -0.87 -3.66 5.19
CA ILE A 34 -0.55 -2.34 5.69
C ILE A 34 0.21 -1.58 4.60
N ALA A 35 -0.41 -0.54 4.04
CA ALA A 35 0.19 0.30 3.01
C ALA A 35 0.40 1.72 3.54
N MET A 36 1.66 2.15 3.61
CA MET A 36 2.05 3.46 4.13
C MET A 36 2.49 4.37 2.98
N SER A 37 1.98 5.60 2.96
CA SER A 37 2.25 6.60 1.90
C SER A 37 2.17 5.97 0.50
N THR A 38 1.08 5.25 0.23
CA THR A 38 0.89 4.44 -0.97
C THR A 38 0.22 5.21 -2.10
N SER A 39 0.13 4.58 -3.27
CA SER A 39 -0.66 5.02 -4.42
C SER A 39 -1.86 4.12 -4.66
N ASN A 40 -2.86 4.62 -5.40
CA ASN A 40 -4.01 3.86 -5.86
C ASN A 40 -3.83 3.28 -7.27
N VAL A 41 -2.72 3.60 -7.92
CA VAL A 41 -2.32 3.13 -9.25
C VAL A 41 -0.89 2.61 -9.21
N SER A 42 -0.51 1.79 -10.17
CA SER A 42 0.90 1.44 -10.37
C SER A 42 1.59 2.53 -11.19
N PHE A 43 2.78 2.93 -10.75
CA PHE A 43 3.64 3.89 -11.45
C PHE A 43 4.79 3.18 -12.18
N PRO A 44 5.48 3.87 -13.11
CA PRO A 44 6.59 3.30 -13.85
C PRO A 44 7.79 3.03 -12.95
N ALA A 45 8.68 2.15 -13.37
CA ALA A 45 9.94 1.90 -12.72
C ALA A 45 10.81 3.18 -12.68
N ILE A 46 11.58 3.33 -11.61
CA ILE A 46 12.52 4.44 -11.45
C ILE A 46 13.76 4.15 -12.31
N THR A 47 13.62 4.35 -13.60
CA THR A 47 14.66 4.18 -14.60
C THR A 47 14.80 5.45 -15.44
N TRP A 48 15.89 5.59 -16.17
CA TRP A 48 16.09 6.76 -17.05
C TRP A 48 14.98 6.97 -18.08
N SER A 49 14.36 5.89 -18.56
CA SER A 49 13.30 5.95 -19.56
C SER A 49 11.89 6.06 -18.95
N SER A 50 11.69 5.62 -17.69
CA SER A 50 10.40 5.57 -17.00
C SER A 50 9.24 5.01 -17.85
N ASN A 51 9.57 4.08 -18.76
CA ASN A 51 8.64 3.52 -19.74
C ASN A 51 8.40 2.01 -19.56
N THR A 52 8.69 1.49 -18.38
CA THR A 52 8.40 0.12 -17.97
C THR A 52 7.65 0.13 -16.64
N SER A 53 6.88 -0.90 -16.38
CA SER A 53 6.24 -1.06 -15.06
C SER A 53 7.28 -1.26 -13.95
N SER A 54 6.96 -0.81 -12.74
CA SER A 54 7.75 -1.18 -11.55
C SER A 54 7.64 -2.67 -11.22
N TRP A 55 6.56 -3.30 -11.66
CA TRP A 55 6.20 -4.65 -11.24
C TRP A 55 5.83 -5.52 -12.43
N THR A 56 6.17 -6.79 -12.32
CA THR A 56 5.72 -7.84 -13.24
C THR A 56 4.99 -8.93 -12.47
N CYS A 57 4.03 -9.56 -13.12
CA CYS A 57 3.34 -10.73 -12.59
C CYS A 57 3.39 -11.84 -13.65
N LYS A 58 3.97 -12.99 -13.30
CA LYS A 58 4.15 -14.13 -14.23
C LYS A 58 4.88 -13.78 -15.53
N GLY A 59 5.83 -12.85 -15.45
CA GLY A 59 6.61 -12.38 -16.60
C GLY A 59 5.98 -11.24 -17.39
N GLU A 60 4.73 -10.88 -17.12
CA GLU A 60 4.03 -9.79 -17.81
C GLU A 60 4.07 -8.51 -16.96
N GLU A 61 4.21 -7.35 -17.62
CA GLU A 61 4.14 -6.06 -16.94
C GLU A 61 2.74 -5.80 -16.36
N ILE A 62 2.69 -5.31 -15.13
CA ILE A 62 1.45 -4.80 -14.56
C ILE A 62 1.14 -3.44 -15.22
N PRO A 63 -0.10 -3.16 -15.63
CA PRO A 63 -0.48 -1.85 -16.16
C PRO A 63 -0.08 -0.72 -15.21
N TYR A 64 0.51 0.33 -15.74
CA TYR A 64 1.04 1.45 -14.98
C TYR A 64 0.72 2.79 -15.66
N VAL A 65 0.82 3.89 -14.92
CA VAL A 65 0.65 5.25 -15.44
C VAL A 65 1.99 5.72 -16.00
N PRO A 66 2.13 5.92 -17.32
CA PRO A 66 3.41 6.33 -17.91
C PRO A 66 3.82 7.74 -17.48
N ALA A 67 5.12 8.02 -17.49
CA ALA A 67 5.67 9.34 -17.22
C ALA A 67 5.82 10.13 -18.53
N PRO A 68 4.96 11.14 -18.81
CA PRO A 68 5.11 11.95 -20.00
C PRO A 68 6.34 12.86 -19.90
N LEU A 69 6.93 13.27 -21.03
CA LEU A 69 8.15 14.09 -21.08
C LEU A 69 8.09 15.36 -20.22
N LYS A 70 6.89 15.95 -20.06
CA LYS A 70 6.70 17.14 -19.20
C LYS A 70 7.03 16.92 -17.74
N THR A 71 7.09 15.66 -17.26
CA THR A 71 7.43 15.33 -15.86
C THR A 71 8.93 15.38 -15.57
N ILE A 72 9.76 15.38 -16.62
CA ILE A 72 11.23 15.36 -16.50
C ILE A 72 11.72 16.60 -15.74
N LEU A 73 11.26 17.79 -16.12
CA LEU A 73 11.74 19.03 -15.53
C LEU A 73 11.41 19.15 -14.03
N PRO A 74 10.18 18.90 -13.57
CA PRO A 74 9.88 18.83 -12.14
C PRO A 74 10.71 17.76 -11.41
N ALA A 75 10.84 16.55 -11.98
CA ALA A 75 11.59 15.47 -11.36
C ALA A 75 13.09 15.83 -11.18
N LEU A 76 13.71 16.44 -12.19
CA LEU A 76 15.11 16.91 -12.10
C LEU A 76 15.32 18.00 -11.04
N LYS A 77 14.27 18.77 -10.74
CA LYS A 77 14.27 19.78 -9.66
C LYS A 77 13.96 19.20 -8.29
N GLY A 78 13.68 17.90 -8.18
CA GLY A 78 13.27 17.25 -6.95
C GLY A 78 11.78 17.44 -6.60
N ASP A 79 11.00 18.08 -7.46
CA ASP A 79 9.55 18.27 -7.29
C ASP A 79 8.79 17.02 -7.78
N LEU A 80 8.91 15.96 -7.01
CA LEU A 80 8.31 14.67 -7.34
C LEU A 80 6.77 14.71 -7.22
N TYR A 81 6.24 15.52 -6.31
CA TYR A 81 4.81 15.70 -6.14
C TYR A 81 4.17 16.22 -7.43
N THR A 82 4.72 17.29 -8.00
CA THR A 82 4.24 17.86 -9.28
C THR A 82 4.39 16.84 -10.41
N ALA A 83 5.52 16.12 -10.49
CA ALA A 83 5.73 15.10 -11.51
C ALA A 83 4.65 14.01 -11.46
N HIS A 84 4.35 13.45 -10.28
CA HIS A 84 3.30 12.44 -10.11
C HIS A 84 1.89 13.00 -10.39
N LYS A 85 1.61 14.24 -9.98
CA LYS A 85 0.32 14.91 -10.34
C LYS A 85 0.16 15.00 -11.85
N MET A 86 1.21 15.35 -12.59
CA MET A 86 1.19 15.40 -14.06
C MET A 86 0.96 14.03 -14.70
N MET A 87 1.53 12.95 -14.13
CA MET A 87 1.25 11.58 -14.58
C MET A 87 -0.24 11.25 -14.43
N LEU A 88 -0.83 11.60 -13.29
CA LEU A 88 -2.24 11.32 -12.97
C LEU A 88 -3.25 12.14 -13.80
N GLU A 89 -2.81 13.09 -14.63
CA GLU A 89 -3.67 13.80 -15.60
C GLU A 89 -4.16 12.85 -16.70
N ASP A 90 -3.39 11.82 -17.06
CA ASP A 90 -3.83 10.75 -17.97
C ASP A 90 -4.83 9.86 -17.26
N LYS A 91 -6.12 10.19 -17.41
CA LYS A 91 -7.21 9.47 -16.75
C LYS A 91 -7.42 8.06 -17.28
N GLU A 92 -7.13 7.84 -18.57
CA GLU A 92 -7.26 6.52 -19.16
C GLU A 92 -6.15 5.57 -18.67
N ALA A 93 -4.89 6.02 -18.70
CA ALA A 93 -3.79 5.26 -18.14
C ALA A 93 -3.99 5.02 -16.64
N SER A 94 -4.38 6.05 -15.88
CA SER A 94 -4.68 5.92 -14.45
C SER A 94 -5.74 4.85 -14.18
N LYS A 95 -6.84 4.85 -14.96
CA LYS A 95 -7.90 3.84 -14.81
C LYS A 95 -7.43 2.41 -15.12
N LYS A 96 -6.57 2.25 -16.14
CA LYS A 96 -5.99 0.93 -16.47
C LYS A 96 -5.00 0.44 -15.41
N ALA A 97 -4.30 1.38 -14.78
CA ALA A 97 -3.28 1.12 -13.76
C ALA A 97 -3.85 1.03 -12.34
N GLU A 98 -5.17 1.22 -12.14
CA GLU A 98 -5.80 1.12 -10.82
C GLU A 98 -5.54 -0.23 -10.15
N ILE A 99 -5.11 -0.18 -8.89
CA ILE A 99 -4.96 -1.37 -8.07
C ILE A 99 -6.34 -1.83 -7.62
N GLN A 100 -6.68 -3.08 -7.93
CA GLN A 100 -8.00 -3.66 -7.65
C GLN A 100 -8.09 -4.15 -6.20
N VAL A 101 -8.00 -3.21 -5.26
CA VAL A 101 -7.96 -3.51 -3.82
C VAL A 101 -9.16 -4.25 -3.28
N GLU A 102 -10.29 -4.23 -3.99
CA GLU A 102 -11.49 -5.02 -3.66
C GLU A 102 -11.28 -6.53 -3.77
N ASN A 103 -10.22 -6.97 -4.47
CA ASN A 103 -9.86 -8.38 -4.59
C ASN A 103 -9.01 -8.89 -3.42
N ILE A 104 -8.58 -8.00 -2.52
CA ILE A 104 -7.78 -8.38 -1.36
C ILE A 104 -8.63 -9.24 -0.42
N ASN A 105 -8.07 -10.38 0.00
CA ASN A 105 -8.75 -11.34 0.88
C ASN A 105 -8.35 -11.15 2.36
N GLY A 106 -8.35 -9.92 2.85
CA GLY A 106 -7.93 -9.61 4.22
C GLY A 106 -8.17 -8.15 4.61
N ALA A 107 -7.87 -7.83 5.86
CA ALA A 107 -8.02 -6.48 6.39
C ALA A 107 -6.99 -5.52 5.78
N ILE A 108 -7.35 -4.24 5.64
CA ILE A 108 -6.49 -3.22 5.01
C ILE A 108 -6.33 -2.01 5.94
N LEU A 109 -5.08 -1.67 6.26
CA LEU A 109 -4.73 -0.40 6.90
C LEU A 109 -3.93 0.45 5.91
N ILE A 110 -4.36 1.69 5.72
CA ILE A 110 -3.63 2.68 4.93
C ILE A 110 -3.25 3.84 5.85
N LEU A 111 -1.97 4.20 5.85
CA LEU A 111 -1.46 5.37 6.57
C LEU A 111 -0.88 6.34 5.55
N SER A 112 -1.18 7.64 5.64
CA SER A 112 -0.60 8.66 4.76
C SER A 112 -0.29 9.96 5.48
N GLY A 113 0.77 10.64 5.09
CA GLY A 113 1.05 12.01 5.51
C GLY A 113 0.11 12.99 4.80
N LYS A 114 -0.41 14.00 5.53
CA LYS A 114 -1.25 15.06 4.95
C LYS A 114 -0.49 15.97 4.01
N ASN A 115 0.80 16.16 4.26
CA ASN A 115 1.70 17.05 3.52
C ASN A 115 2.78 16.23 2.78
N ASP A 116 2.38 15.11 2.19
CA ASP A 116 3.29 14.27 1.40
C ASP A 116 3.84 15.07 0.21
N ASP A 117 5.15 15.14 0.10
CA ASP A 117 5.90 15.91 -0.91
C ASP A 117 6.40 15.06 -2.08
N GLN A 118 6.17 13.75 -2.03
CA GLN A 118 6.58 12.81 -3.08
C GLN A 118 5.46 12.58 -4.10
N TRP A 119 4.25 12.37 -3.60
CA TRP A 119 3.03 12.21 -4.39
C TRP A 119 1.78 12.46 -3.55
N PRO A 120 0.58 12.60 -4.14
CA PRO A 120 -0.64 12.90 -3.40
C PRO A 120 -1.17 11.65 -2.65
N ALA A 121 -0.37 11.07 -1.73
CA ALA A 121 -0.68 9.82 -1.05
C ALA A 121 -2.01 9.86 -0.32
N SER A 122 -2.35 10.97 0.34
CA SER A 122 -3.59 11.12 1.08
C SER A 122 -4.82 11.08 0.17
N GLU A 123 -4.76 11.79 -0.98
CA GLU A 123 -5.83 11.80 -1.99
C GLU A 123 -6.00 10.42 -2.65
N MET A 124 -4.89 9.79 -3.01
CA MET A 124 -4.88 8.45 -3.61
C MET A 124 -5.41 7.39 -2.64
N SER A 125 -5.05 7.49 -1.36
CA SER A 125 -5.57 6.61 -0.31
C SER A 125 -7.07 6.77 -0.09
N ASP A 126 -7.61 8.00 -0.17
CA ASP A 126 -9.06 8.23 -0.12
C ASP A 126 -9.77 7.56 -1.31
N GLN A 127 -9.14 7.55 -2.49
CA GLN A 127 -9.69 6.86 -3.68
C GLN A 127 -9.71 5.35 -3.48
N LEU A 128 -8.69 4.75 -2.84
CA LEU A 128 -8.69 3.34 -2.46
C LEU A 128 -9.88 3.01 -1.53
N ILE A 129 -10.09 3.79 -0.48
CA ILE A 129 -11.23 3.60 0.43
C ILE A 129 -12.58 3.78 -0.29
N LYS A 130 -12.68 4.79 -1.18
CA LYS A 130 -13.89 4.98 -1.99
C LYS A 130 -14.17 3.77 -2.87
N ARG A 131 -13.13 3.19 -3.50
CA ARG A 131 -13.24 1.98 -4.31
C ARG A 131 -13.72 0.79 -3.47
N LEU A 132 -13.11 0.55 -2.32
CA LEU A 132 -13.53 -0.52 -1.40
C LEU A 132 -15.01 -0.40 -1.03
N LYS A 133 -15.46 0.80 -0.67
CA LYS A 133 -16.88 1.06 -0.37
C LYS A 133 -17.80 0.81 -1.57
N SER A 134 -17.40 1.23 -2.76
CA SER A 134 -18.21 1.06 -3.98
C SER A 134 -18.32 -0.39 -4.45
N LYS A 135 -17.47 -1.28 -3.92
CA LYS A 135 -17.40 -2.71 -4.24
C LYS A 135 -17.85 -3.61 -3.09
N ASP A 136 -18.52 -3.03 -2.08
CA ASP A 136 -19.04 -3.75 -0.90
C ASP A 136 -17.98 -4.65 -0.24
N PHE A 137 -16.76 -4.11 -0.08
CA PHE A 137 -15.63 -4.85 0.49
C PHE A 137 -15.91 -5.33 1.90
N LYS A 138 -15.74 -6.63 2.15
CA LYS A 138 -16.22 -7.32 3.35
C LYS A 138 -15.32 -7.18 4.57
N TYR A 139 -14.02 -6.96 4.36
CA TYR A 139 -13.05 -6.97 5.44
C TYR A 139 -12.90 -5.57 6.06
N TYR A 140 -12.38 -5.56 7.28
CA TYR A 140 -12.04 -4.30 7.95
C TYR A 140 -11.07 -3.49 7.10
N ASN A 141 -11.37 -2.22 6.89
CA ASN A 141 -10.47 -1.31 6.17
C ASN A 141 -10.48 0.07 6.82
N LYS A 142 -9.32 0.72 6.87
CA LYS A 142 -9.18 2.05 7.45
C LYS A 142 -8.06 2.82 6.77
N HIS A 143 -8.31 4.10 6.49
CA HIS A 143 -7.30 5.07 6.14
C HIS A 143 -7.13 6.07 7.28
N ILE A 144 -5.89 6.31 7.72
CA ILE A 144 -5.54 7.28 8.75
C ILE A 144 -4.60 8.30 8.12
N LYS A 145 -5.01 9.57 8.17
CA LYS A 145 -4.19 10.72 7.71
C LYS A 145 -3.43 11.28 8.90
N LEU A 146 -2.11 11.29 8.79
CA LEU A 146 -1.18 11.73 9.82
C LEU A 146 -0.68 13.13 9.51
N ASP A 147 -0.38 13.91 10.52
CA ASP A 147 0.32 15.17 10.33
C ASP A 147 1.79 14.88 9.94
N GLY A 148 2.28 15.56 8.90
CA GLY A 148 3.63 15.36 8.38
C GLY A 148 3.67 14.96 6.90
N GLY A 149 4.87 14.71 6.40
CA GLY A 149 5.19 14.40 5.01
C GLY A 149 5.16 12.91 4.68
N HIS A 150 5.90 12.55 3.63
CA HIS A 150 5.94 11.19 3.08
C HIS A 150 6.32 10.11 4.10
N ILE A 151 7.21 10.41 5.03
CA ILE A 151 7.71 9.45 6.03
C ILE A 151 6.90 9.43 7.33
N ALA A 152 5.91 10.31 7.50
CA ALA A 152 5.12 10.40 8.73
C ALA A 152 4.55 9.06 9.21
N PRO A 153 4.08 8.14 8.35
CA PRO A 153 3.63 6.82 8.78
C PRO A 153 4.66 5.99 9.55
N LEU A 154 5.95 6.19 9.30
CA LEU A 154 7.03 5.45 9.97
C LEU A 154 7.17 5.81 11.47
N GLU A 155 6.66 6.97 11.87
CA GLU A 155 6.66 7.42 13.27
C GLU A 155 5.47 6.87 14.07
N HIS A 156 4.54 6.17 13.39
CA HIS A 156 3.28 5.72 13.96
C HIS A 156 3.07 4.20 13.89
N PHE A 157 4.14 3.42 14.12
CA PHE A 157 4.04 1.95 14.09
C PHE A 157 3.12 1.36 15.17
N ASN A 158 2.82 2.10 16.23
CA ASN A 158 1.77 1.72 17.19
C ASN A 158 0.43 1.46 16.49
N LEU A 159 0.05 2.24 15.47
CA LEU A 159 -1.17 2.02 14.70
C LEU A 159 -1.14 0.71 13.90
N VAL A 160 0.04 0.30 13.46
CA VAL A 160 0.25 -0.98 12.77
C VAL A 160 0.04 -2.14 13.75
N TYR A 161 0.64 -2.07 14.95
CA TYR A 161 0.49 -3.10 15.98
C TYR A 161 -0.98 -3.23 16.43
N ASP A 162 -1.64 -2.11 16.74
CA ASP A 162 -3.07 -2.08 17.10
C ASP A 162 -3.95 -2.71 16.01
N PHE A 163 -3.62 -2.46 14.73
CA PHE A 163 -4.34 -3.06 13.62
C PHE A 163 -4.10 -4.56 13.52
N LEU A 164 -2.85 -5.02 13.65
CA LEU A 164 -2.50 -6.44 13.59
C LEU A 164 -3.14 -7.21 14.75
N ASP A 165 -3.08 -6.69 15.96
CA ASP A 165 -3.71 -7.30 17.13
C ASP A 165 -5.23 -7.43 16.98
N LYS A 166 -5.85 -6.45 16.32
CA LYS A 166 -7.28 -6.49 16.02
C LYS A 166 -7.65 -7.50 14.95
N CYS A 167 -6.86 -7.58 13.87
CA CYS A 167 -7.23 -8.33 12.66
C CYS A 167 -6.62 -9.74 12.62
N LEU A 168 -5.49 -9.94 13.28
CA LEU A 168 -4.75 -11.20 13.38
C LEU A 168 -4.42 -11.55 14.84
N PRO A 169 -5.42 -11.67 15.73
CA PRO A 169 -5.14 -11.89 17.14
C PRO A 169 -4.30 -13.17 17.33
N THR A 170 -3.20 -13.04 18.06
CA THR A 170 -2.46 -14.19 18.53
C THR A 170 -3.24 -14.83 19.67
N GLU A 171 -3.51 -16.14 19.59
CA GLU A 171 -3.99 -16.85 20.77
C GLU A 171 -2.91 -16.71 21.85
N VAL A 172 -3.27 -16.06 22.96
CA VAL A 172 -2.41 -16.00 24.14
C VAL A 172 -2.30 -17.44 24.64
N THR A 173 -1.21 -18.12 24.31
CA THR A 173 -0.86 -19.41 24.94
C THR A 173 -0.78 -19.13 26.43
N LYS A 174 -1.75 -19.68 27.21
CA LYS A 174 -1.69 -19.65 28.68
C LYS A 174 -0.27 -20.05 29.09
N PRO A 175 0.37 -19.31 30.00
CA PRO A 175 1.70 -19.69 30.45
C PRO A 175 1.64 -21.15 30.90
N VAL A 176 2.55 -21.98 30.37
CA VAL A 176 2.71 -23.36 30.83
C VAL A 176 3.03 -23.25 32.31
N ALA A 177 2.14 -23.75 33.17
CA ALA A 177 2.37 -23.78 34.59
C ALA A 177 3.71 -24.52 34.81
N ASN A 178 4.66 -23.85 35.45
CA ASN A 178 5.92 -24.46 35.84
C ASN A 178 5.63 -25.68 36.72
N THR A 179 5.69 -26.86 36.12
CA THR A 179 5.67 -28.11 36.89
C THR A 179 7.02 -28.18 37.60
N VAL A 180 7.02 -27.81 38.86
CA VAL A 180 8.18 -28.02 39.75
C VAL A 180 8.33 -29.52 39.90
N TYR A 181 9.36 -30.10 39.30
CA TYR A 181 9.79 -31.46 39.62
C TYR A 181 10.49 -31.40 40.99
N ASN A 182 9.84 -31.97 42.02
CA ASN A 182 10.48 -32.34 43.29
C ASN A 182 11.34 -33.59 43.11
#